data_f2641ae6776b31e63006eecd6c9e904f
#
_entry.id   f2641ae6776b31e63006eecd6c9e904f
#
_cell.length_a   1.000
_cell.length_b   1.000
_cell.length_c   1.000
_cell.angle_alpha   90.00
_cell.angle_beta   90.00
_cell.angle_gamma   90.00
#
_symmetry.space_group_name_H-M   'P 1'
#
loop_
_entity.id
_entity.type
_entity.pdbx_description
1 polymer ?
#
loop_
_entity_poly.entity_id
_entity_poly.type
_entity_poly.pdbx_seq_one_letter_code
_entity_poly.pdbx_strand_id
1 'polypeptide(L)'
;MDFDLKELEKITMRLVRVPERLNDALEREVALQVNALMSASAKDLAPVRTGTLRQMIDTDGFAHRTPQGVEMGITSHAHYSIYVEYGTGWKGDPTVPHTTRKSWAYYDEDGKMRIGAPQRPNPYMRTALAQSIEPARRIIQGKAKEVIEHD
;
A
#
# COMPACT_ATOMS: atom_id res chain seq x y z
N MET A 1 13.52 7.62 -16.73
CA MET A 1 12.98 7.45 -15.37
C MET A 1 12.82 5.96 -15.14
N ASP A 2 13.66 5.41 -14.30
CA ASP A 2 13.53 4.00 -13.92
C ASP A 2 12.31 3.84 -13.04
N PHE A 3 11.34 3.06 -13.51
CA PHE A 3 10.11 2.82 -12.79
C PHE A 3 10.26 1.53 -11.96
N ASP A 4 10.36 1.68 -10.64
CA ASP A 4 10.46 0.53 -9.75
C ASP A 4 9.06 -0.05 -9.48
N LEU A 5 8.77 -1.20 -10.11
CA LEU A 5 7.51 -1.92 -9.92
C LEU A 5 7.27 -2.33 -8.46
N LYS A 6 8.32 -2.51 -7.67
CA LYS A 6 8.18 -2.84 -6.24
C LYS A 6 7.53 -1.71 -5.44
N GLU A 7 7.68 -0.47 -5.87
CA GLU A 7 7.00 0.65 -5.25
C GLU A 7 5.48 0.63 -5.47
N LEU A 8 5.02 -0.07 -6.51
CA LEU A 8 3.58 -0.20 -6.79
C LEU A 8 2.86 -1.21 -5.89
N GLU A 9 3.61 -2.09 -5.23
CA GLU A 9 3.05 -3.12 -4.35
C GLU A 9 2.77 -2.61 -2.93
N LYS A 10 3.21 -1.40 -2.61
CA LYS A 10 3.06 -0.81 -1.28
C LYS A 10 2.36 0.52 -1.32
N ILE A 11 1.72 0.83 -0.22
CA ILE A 11 1.22 2.18 0.07
C ILE A 11 1.97 2.72 1.27
N THR A 12 2.38 3.98 1.18
CA THR A 12 3.18 4.64 2.19
C THR A 12 2.60 5.98 2.59
N MET A 13 2.82 6.32 3.83
CA MET A 13 2.52 7.63 4.38
C MET A 13 3.81 8.23 4.92
N ARG A 14 4.13 9.44 4.50
CA ARG A 14 5.34 10.16 4.90
C ARG A 14 4.97 11.36 5.77
N LEU A 15 5.52 11.37 6.97
CA LEU A 15 5.43 12.53 7.84
C LEU A 15 6.71 13.33 7.72
N VAL A 16 6.59 14.58 7.32
CA VAL A 16 7.73 15.49 7.09
C VAL A 16 7.70 16.64 8.09
N ARG A 17 8.88 17.22 8.35
CA ARG A 17 9.07 18.30 9.31
C ARG A 17 8.66 17.93 10.74
N VAL A 18 8.92 16.67 11.10
CA VAL A 18 8.59 16.17 12.43
C VAL A 18 9.69 16.58 13.40
N PRO A 19 9.36 17.15 14.57
CA PRO A 19 10.33 17.37 15.64
C PRO A 19 11.00 16.06 16.07
N GLU A 20 12.32 16.08 16.33
CA GLU A 20 13.10 14.89 16.67
C GLU A 20 12.48 14.08 17.81
N ARG A 21 11.98 14.76 18.83
CA ARG A 21 11.33 14.14 19.99
C ARG A 21 10.09 13.29 19.67
N LEU A 22 9.47 13.52 18.52
CA LEU A 22 8.31 12.74 18.07
C LEU A 22 8.69 11.52 17.25
N ASN A 23 9.88 11.49 16.68
CA ASN A 23 10.30 10.44 15.75
C ASN A 23 10.21 9.04 16.37
N ASP A 24 10.66 8.85 17.61
CA ASP A 24 10.60 7.56 18.29
C ASP A 24 9.17 7.07 18.51
N ALA A 25 8.29 7.97 18.96
CA ALA A 25 6.90 7.65 19.19
C ALA A 25 6.17 7.34 17.88
N LEU A 26 6.45 8.09 16.81
CA LEU A 26 5.85 7.86 15.51
C LEU A 26 6.31 6.54 14.90
N GLU A 27 7.60 6.23 14.98
CA GLU A 27 8.15 5.01 14.41
C GLU A 27 7.70 3.76 15.16
N ARG A 28 7.65 3.79 16.50
CA ARG A 28 7.42 2.61 17.33
C ARG A 28 5.95 2.37 17.68
N GLU A 29 5.19 3.42 17.92
CA GLU A 29 3.82 3.31 18.45
C GLU A 29 2.77 3.67 17.40
N VAL A 30 2.92 4.85 16.79
CA VAL A 30 1.90 5.38 15.86
C VAL A 30 1.89 4.58 14.56
N ALA A 31 3.06 4.17 14.07
CA ALA A 31 3.15 3.41 12.83
C ALA A 31 2.37 2.09 12.87
N LEU A 32 2.41 1.38 13.99
CA LEU A 32 1.62 0.14 14.15
C LEU A 32 0.12 0.40 14.02
N GLN A 33 -0.38 1.46 14.63
CA GLN A 33 -1.80 1.82 14.56
C GLN A 33 -2.21 2.26 13.15
N VAL A 34 -1.40 3.11 12.52
CA VAL A 34 -1.67 3.61 11.16
C VAL A 34 -1.58 2.49 10.14
N ASN A 35 -0.57 1.64 10.23
CA ASN A 35 -0.41 0.49 9.34
C ASN A 35 -1.56 -0.51 9.50
N ALA A 36 -2.04 -0.74 10.73
CA ALA A 36 -3.22 -1.58 10.99
C ALA A 36 -4.48 -1.01 10.33
N LEU A 37 -4.67 0.31 10.36
CA LEU A 37 -5.77 0.98 9.66
C LEU A 37 -5.69 0.77 8.16
N MET A 38 -4.53 1.03 7.57
CA MET A 38 -4.31 0.83 6.14
C MET A 38 -4.52 -0.63 5.73
N SER A 39 -4.00 -1.57 6.53
CA SER A 39 -4.15 -3.00 6.30
C SER A 39 -5.61 -3.44 6.34
N ALA A 40 -6.36 -3.04 7.36
CA ALA A 40 -7.78 -3.38 7.49
C ALA A 40 -8.57 -2.84 6.29
N SER A 41 -8.37 -1.58 5.91
CA SER A 41 -9.03 -0.97 4.77
C SER A 41 -8.67 -1.66 3.45
N ALA A 42 -7.39 -1.95 3.23
CA ALA A 42 -6.94 -2.66 2.02
C ALA A 42 -7.50 -4.07 1.93
N LYS A 43 -7.56 -4.79 3.04
CA LYS A 43 -8.15 -6.14 3.12
C LYS A 43 -9.65 -6.12 2.84
N ASP A 44 -10.36 -5.12 3.32
CA ASP A 44 -11.80 -4.97 3.06
C ASP A 44 -12.10 -4.63 1.59
N LEU A 45 -11.25 -3.82 0.98
CA LEU A 45 -11.40 -3.38 -0.41
C LEU A 45 -10.84 -4.38 -1.43
N ALA A 46 -9.96 -5.28 -1.02
CA ALA A 46 -9.37 -6.27 -1.91
C ALA A 46 -10.42 -7.19 -2.51
N PRO A 47 -10.42 -7.42 -3.83
CA PRO A 47 -11.34 -8.36 -4.45
C PRO A 47 -11.11 -9.77 -3.90
N VAL A 48 -12.20 -10.46 -3.56
CA VAL A 48 -12.15 -11.80 -2.95
C VAL A 48 -12.61 -12.84 -3.96
N ARG A 49 -11.65 -13.56 -4.49
CA ARG A 49 -11.93 -14.79 -5.26
C ARG A 49 -11.61 -16.04 -4.43
N THR A 50 -10.38 -16.09 -3.91
CA THR A 50 -9.89 -17.19 -3.06
C THR A 50 -9.52 -16.73 -1.64
N GLY A 51 -9.46 -15.42 -1.43
CA GLY A 51 -8.96 -14.81 -0.20
C GLY A 51 -7.43 -14.66 -0.14
N THR A 52 -6.70 -15.20 -1.10
CA THR A 52 -5.23 -15.17 -1.12
C THR A 52 -4.67 -13.75 -1.14
N LEU A 53 -5.21 -12.87 -2.01
CA LEU A 53 -4.76 -11.48 -2.09
C LEU A 53 -4.88 -10.78 -0.75
N ARG A 54 -6.01 -10.94 -0.08
CA ARG A 54 -6.28 -10.37 1.24
C ARG A 54 -5.28 -10.87 2.29
N GLN A 55 -4.99 -12.17 2.30
CA GLN A 55 -4.06 -12.79 3.25
C GLN A 55 -2.62 -12.33 3.05
N MET A 56 -2.24 -11.96 1.84
CA MET A 56 -0.89 -11.52 1.49
C MET A 56 -0.66 -10.01 1.68
N ILE A 57 -1.62 -9.28 2.22
CA ILE A 57 -1.44 -7.88 2.63
C ILE A 57 -0.85 -7.85 4.04
N ASP A 58 0.22 -7.07 4.24
CA ASP A 58 0.84 -6.88 5.55
C ASP A 58 -0.19 -6.47 6.59
N THR A 59 -0.04 -6.98 7.81
CA THR A 59 -0.81 -6.53 8.97
C THR A 59 -0.09 -5.42 9.74
N ASP A 60 1.20 -5.60 9.99
CA ASP A 60 2.00 -4.67 10.79
C ASP A 60 2.73 -3.62 9.94
N GLY A 61 3.03 -3.98 8.70
CA GLY A 61 3.70 -3.09 7.77
C GLY A 61 5.14 -2.75 8.17
N PHE A 62 5.58 -1.57 7.75
CA PHE A 62 6.92 -1.07 8.02
C PHE A 62 6.87 0.39 8.52
N ALA A 63 7.93 0.78 9.23
CA ALA A 63 8.20 2.16 9.58
C ALA A 63 9.72 2.39 9.63
N HIS A 64 10.17 3.51 9.13
CA HIS A 64 11.56 3.92 9.21
C HIS A 64 11.71 5.44 9.18
N ARG A 65 12.80 5.92 9.76
CA ARG A 65 13.16 7.33 9.72
C ARG A 65 13.71 7.71 8.36
N THR A 66 13.39 8.91 7.96
CA THR A 66 13.95 9.58 6.80
C THR A 66 14.61 10.88 7.25
N PRO A 67 15.45 11.52 6.43
CA PRO A 67 16.00 12.83 6.77
C PRO A 67 14.93 13.90 7.03
N GLN A 68 13.73 13.71 6.52
CA GLN A 68 12.62 14.67 6.65
C GLN A 68 11.60 14.28 7.74
N GLY A 69 11.64 13.06 8.27
CA GLY A 69 10.67 12.60 9.26
C GLY A 69 10.53 11.07 9.32
N VAL A 70 9.32 10.56 9.26
CA VAL A 70 9.03 9.12 9.34
C VAL A 70 8.20 8.69 8.14
N GLU A 71 8.57 7.57 7.54
CA GLU A 71 7.80 6.88 6.50
C GLU A 71 7.26 5.58 7.08
N MET A 72 5.98 5.31 6.86
CA MET A 72 5.31 4.09 7.29
C MET A 72 4.38 3.57 6.19
N GLY A 73 4.10 2.29 6.19
CA GLY A 73 3.26 1.73 5.15
C GLY A 73 3.05 0.22 5.25
N ILE A 74 2.30 -0.29 4.29
CA ILE A 74 2.03 -1.72 4.12
C ILE A 74 2.35 -2.15 2.70
N THR A 75 2.64 -3.43 2.54
CA THR A 75 2.96 -4.06 1.25
C THR A 75 2.00 -5.21 0.99
N SER A 76 1.61 -5.39 -0.25
CA SER A 76 0.97 -6.62 -0.72
C SER A 76 2.04 -7.55 -1.27
N HIS A 77 2.12 -8.76 -0.73
CA HIS A 77 3.10 -9.77 -1.13
C HIS A 77 2.60 -10.71 -2.24
N ALA A 78 1.36 -10.51 -2.70
CA ALA A 78 0.86 -11.23 -3.86
C ALA A 78 1.56 -10.69 -5.13
N HIS A 79 2.21 -11.56 -5.88
CA HIS A 79 2.92 -11.16 -7.11
C HIS A 79 2.01 -10.53 -8.18
N TYR A 80 0.71 -10.84 -8.14
CA TYR A 80 -0.30 -10.29 -9.04
C TYR A 80 -1.02 -9.03 -8.50
N SER A 81 -0.65 -8.56 -7.31
CA SER A 81 -1.29 -7.40 -6.66
C SER A 81 -1.29 -6.14 -7.52
N ILE A 82 -0.17 -5.88 -8.21
CA ILE A 82 -0.03 -4.73 -9.11
C ILE A 82 -1.01 -4.80 -10.29
N TYR A 83 -1.30 -5.98 -10.78
CA TYR A 83 -2.24 -6.17 -11.90
C TYR A 83 -3.69 -5.95 -11.46
N VAL A 84 -4.01 -6.26 -10.22
CA VAL A 84 -5.31 -5.94 -9.62
C VAL A 84 -5.43 -4.44 -9.43
N GLU A 85 -4.44 -3.82 -8.81
CA GLU A 85 -4.41 -2.39 -8.49
C GLU A 85 -4.51 -1.51 -9.74
N TYR A 86 -3.67 -1.80 -10.74
CA TYR A 86 -3.49 -0.94 -11.93
C TYR A 86 -4.15 -1.48 -13.19
N GLY A 87 -4.74 -2.68 -13.13
CA GLY A 87 -5.31 -3.32 -14.32
C GLY A 87 -4.28 -3.86 -15.28
N THR A 88 -4.73 -4.38 -16.40
CA THR A 88 -3.89 -5.05 -17.40
C THR A 88 -4.37 -4.81 -18.82
N GLY A 89 -3.46 -4.96 -19.78
CA GLY A 89 -3.77 -4.80 -21.19
C GLY A 89 -4.21 -3.38 -21.52
N TRP A 90 -4.94 -3.20 -22.60
CA TRP A 90 -5.39 -1.88 -23.06
C TRP A 90 -6.37 -1.19 -22.09
N LYS A 91 -6.92 -1.91 -21.12
CA LYS A 91 -7.80 -1.37 -20.06
C LYS A 91 -7.03 -0.94 -18.82
N GLY A 92 -5.72 -1.20 -18.76
CA GLY A 92 -4.89 -0.85 -17.63
C GLY A 92 -4.77 0.66 -17.41
N ASP A 93 -4.29 1.03 -16.23
CA ASP A 93 -4.06 2.43 -15.85
C ASP A 93 -2.97 3.05 -16.74
N PRO A 94 -3.27 4.11 -17.50
CA PRO A 94 -2.30 4.73 -18.41
C PRO A 94 -1.15 5.44 -17.70
N THR A 95 -1.23 5.67 -16.40
CA THR A 95 -0.20 6.38 -15.61
C THR A 95 0.96 5.49 -15.20
N VAL A 96 0.85 4.17 -15.40
CA VAL A 96 1.90 3.21 -15.08
C VAL A 96 2.27 2.39 -16.32
N PRO A 97 3.53 1.90 -16.41
CA PRO A 97 3.93 1.00 -17.48
C PRO A 97 3.09 -0.29 -17.46
N HIS A 98 2.48 -0.61 -18.60
CA HIS A 98 1.69 -1.82 -18.75
C HIS A 98 1.62 -2.23 -20.24
N THR A 99 1.25 -3.47 -20.51
CA THR A 99 0.98 -3.88 -21.89
C THR A 99 -0.33 -3.30 -22.40
N THR A 100 -0.38 -2.92 -23.65
CA THR A 100 -1.60 -2.45 -24.33
C THR A 100 -2.28 -3.55 -25.16
N ARG A 101 -1.77 -4.78 -25.07
CA ARG A 101 -2.29 -5.93 -25.83
C ARG A 101 -3.73 -6.26 -25.40
N LYS A 102 -4.46 -6.85 -26.34
CA LYS A 102 -5.82 -7.36 -26.12
C LYS A 102 -5.83 -8.76 -25.50
N SER A 103 -4.74 -9.50 -25.62
CA SER A 103 -4.53 -10.81 -25.00
C SER A 103 -3.04 -11.14 -24.98
N TRP A 104 -2.65 -12.03 -24.11
CA TRP A 104 -1.27 -12.54 -23.99
C TRP A 104 -1.28 -13.93 -23.36
N ALA A 105 -0.26 -14.72 -23.66
CA ALA A 105 -0.05 -16.01 -23.01
C ALA A 105 0.85 -15.82 -21.78
N TYR A 106 0.55 -16.52 -20.70
CA TYR A 106 1.39 -16.59 -19.50
C TYR A 106 1.31 -17.98 -18.87
N TYR A 107 2.27 -18.31 -18.03
CA TYR A 107 2.22 -19.54 -17.23
C TYR A 107 1.75 -19.19 -15.82
N ASP A 108 0.77 -19.96 -15.33
CA ASP A 108 0.30 -19.84 -13.94
C ASP A 108 1.29 -20.50 -12.96
N GLU A 109 0.95 -20.49 -11.67
CA GLU A 109 1.78 -21.04 -10.62
C GLU A 109 2.00 -22.54 -10.75
N ASP A 110 1.08 -23.25 -11.41
CA ASP A 110 1.18 -24.70 -11.70
C ASP A 110 1.94 -24.99 -13.02
N GLY A 111 2.50 -23.96 -13.64
CA GLY A 111 3.20 -24.10 -14.92
C GLY A 111 2.29 -24.35 -16.12
N LYS A 112 0.98 -24.11 -15.98
CA LYS A 112 0.02 -24.23 -17.08
C LYS A 112 -0.08 -22.94 -17.87
N MET A 113 -0.07 -23.06 -19.19
CA MET A 113 -0.28 -21.91 -20.07
C MET A 113 -1.72 -21.42 -19.97
N ARG A 114 -1.86 -20.11 -19.75
CA ARG A 114 -3.13 -19.38 -19.69
C ARG A 114 -3.13 -18.22 -20.68
N ILE A 115 -4.32 -17.82 -21.07
CA ILE A 115 -4.52 -16.62 -21.87
C ILE A 115 -5.08 -15.52 -20.97
N GLY A 116 -4.33 -14.44 -20.85
CA GLY A 116 -4.73 -13.24 -20.14
C GLY A 116 -5.65 -12.36 -20.97
N ALA A 117 -6.61 -11.74 -20.33
CA ALA A 117 -7.51 -10.74 -20.90
C ALA A 117 -7.32 -9.39 -20.19
N PRO A 118 -7.58 -8.27 -20.87
CA PRO A 118 -7.48 -6.94 -20.27
C PRO A 118 -8.44 -6.78 -19.10
N GLN A 119 -7.95 -6.22 -18.00
CA GLN A 119 -8.72 -5.95 -16.79
C GLN A 119 -8.64 -4.46 -16.44
N ARG A 120 -9.76 -3.91 -15.98
CA ARG A 120 -9.78 -2.55 -15.45
C ARG A 120 -9.05 -2.49 -14.10
N PRO A 121 -8.46 -1.35 -13.74
CA PRO A 121 -7.91 -1.15 -12.40
C PRO A 121 -8.98 -1.36 -11.32
N ASN A 122 -8.55 -1.99 -10.23
CA ASN A 122 -9.28 -2.03 -8.96
C ASN A 122 -8.34 -1.52 -7.88
N PRO A 123 -8.28 -0.20 -7.64
CA PRO A 123 -7.26 0.44 -6.81
C PRO A 123 -7.52 0.27 -5.31
N TYR A 124 -7.53 -0.95 -4.80
CA TYR A 124 -7.81 -1.26 -3.41
C TYR A 124 -6.75 -0.72 -2.44
N MET A 125 -5.46 -0.75 -2.79
CA MET A 125 -4.38 -0.22 -1.96
C MET A 125 -4.40 1.31 -1.91
N ARG A 126 -4.45 1.98 -3.07
CA ARG A 126 -4.52 3.45 -3.14
C ARG A 126 -5.77 4.00 -2.47
N THR A 127 -6.91 3.33 -2.62
CA THR A 127 -8.15 3.71 -1.95
C THR A 127 -8.04 3.53 -0.44
N ALA A 128 -7.43 2.44 0.03
CA ALA A 128 -7.16 2.23 1.45
C ALA A 128 -6.27 3.33 2.04
N LEU A 129 -5.22 3.74 1.33
CA LEU A 129 -4.39 4.87 1.74
C LEU A 129 -5.21 6.15 1.88
N ALA A 130 -6.01 6.49 0.87
CA ALA A 130 -6.84 7.69 0.88
C ALA A 130 -7.84 7.71 2.05
N GLN A 131 -8.48 6.58 2.33
CA GLN A 131 -9.41 6.43 3.46
C GLN A 131 -8.73 6.49 4.83
N SER A 132 -7.45 6.16 4.90
CA SER A 132 -6.69 6.11 6.15
C SER A 132 -6.06 7.44 6.53
N ILE A 133 -5.98 8.42 5.65
CA ILE A 133 -5.28 9.70 5.89
C ILE A 133 -5.90 10.45 7.07
N GLU A 134 -7.21 10.66 7.10
CA GLU A 134 -7.87 11.40 8.18
C GLU A 134 -7.83 10.67 9.54
N PRO A 135 -8.14 9.37 9.64
CA PRO A 135 -7.93 8.64 10.88
C PRO A 135 -6.47 8.67 11.36
N ALA A 136 -5.50 8.50 10.45
CA ALA A 136 -4.09 8.56 10.79
C ALA A 136 -3.67 9.93 11.31
N ARG A 137 -4.16 11.00 10.69
CA ARG A 137 -3.90 12.37 11.15
C ARG A 137 -4.34 12.58 12.58
N ARG A 138 -5.51 12.08 12.97
CA ARG A 138 -6.01 12.17 14.36
C ARG A 138 -5.13 11.42 15.35
N ILE A 139 -4.66 10.22 14.97
CA ILE A 139 -3.74 9.43 15.80
C ILE A 139 -2.42 10.18 16.00
N ILE A 140 -1.86 10.71 14.93
CA ILE A 140 -0.59 11.46 14.94
C ILE A 140 -0.72 12.73 15.79
N GLN A 141 -1.79 13.49 15.59
CA GLN A 141 -2.05 14.71 16.36
C GLN A 141 -2.24 14.42 17.85
N GLY A 142 -2.95 13.35 18.19
CA GLY A 142 -3.12 12.90 19.59
C GLY A 142 -1.78 12.55 20.22
N LYS A 143 -0.91 11.84 19.53
CA LYS A 143 0.43 11.49 20.04
C LYS A 143 1.34 12.72 20.16
N ALA A 144 1.30 13.62 19.18
CA ALA A 144 2.07 14.86 19.23
C ALA A 144 1.66 15.71 20.45
N LYS A 145 0.37 15.83 20.72
CA LYS A 145 -0.13 16.53 21.91
C LYS A 145 0.36 15.88 23.21
N GLU A 146 0.24 14.56 23.31
CA GLU A 146 0.72 13.81 24.48
C GLU A 146 2.21 14.05 24.74
N VAL A 147 3.06 13.97 23.73
CA VAL A 147 4.51 14.20 23.86
C VAL A 147 4.84 15.63 24.25
N ILE A 148 4.08 16.61 23.76
CA ILE A 148 4.30 18.03 24.08
C ILE A 148 3.85 18.37 25.49
N GLU A 149 2.76 17.77 25.98
CA GLU A 149 2.21 18.05 27.32
C GLU A 149 3.00 17.38 28.45
N HIS A 150 3.82 16.37 28.14
CA HIS A 150 4.64 15.65 29.11
C HIS A 150 6.12 16.08 29.13
N ASP A 151 6.49 17.12 28.39
CA ASP A 151 7.75 17.83 28.51
C ASP A 151 7.63 18.95 29.55
#